data_42a54927c44f8db356aa5cd91d3d9102
#
_entry.id   42a54927c44f8db356aa5cd91d3d9102
#
_cell.length_a   1.000
_cell.length_b   1.000
_cell.length_c   1.000
_cell.angle_alpha   90.00
_cell.angle_beta   90.00
_cell.angle_gamma   90.00
#
_symmetry.space_group_name_H-M   'P 1'
#
loop_
_entity.id
_entity.type
_entity.pdbx_description
1 polymer ?
#
loop_
_entity_poly.entity_id
_entity_poly.type
_entity_poly.pdbx_seq_one_letter_code
_entity_poly.pdbx_strand_id
1 'polypeptide(L)'
;MADFTMPSLGADMDEGTLQEWLVKPGDTVHKGDIVAVVDTSKANIEVESFVEGVVQQLLVEPGTTVPVGQVLAVLGNGVAAAPPAEEPVAPAVPAEAPPATPPATPPPAAPASTAEDATVAAERPGSARVTPLARRLAAELGVDLTTVRTTDDAPIRAKDVRAAAAVLHPAPEPTPEPTPEEAGPAQQPSKAEAMRTAIAHLMSRSKREIPHYYLSTTVDLTRAMDWLHERNRALDVSHRLVPAALMLKATALAAQATPAMNGFWVDGAFTPGGPVHLGIAISLRGGGLVAPALHDAADLSVEDLMAGMRDLVTRARTGRLRGTELSDPTITVTNLGEQGVETVYGVIYPPQVALVGFGRVVERPWAVDGLIGVRPVTTLTLAGDHRATDGFTGARFLADIEQRLQHPEEL
;
A
#
# COMPACT_ATOMS: atom_id res chain seq x y z
N MET A 1 23.81 8.58 -24.19
CA MET A 1 23.47 7.22 -23.77
C MET A 1 22.60 7.39 -22.54
N ALA A 2 21.47 6.74 -22.50
CA ALA A 2 20.58 6.71 -21.35
C ALA A 2 20.42 5.25 -20.92
N ASP A 3 20.55 5.00 -19.63
CA ASP A 3 20.39 3.66 -19.07
C ASP A 3 18.91 3.42 -18.78
N PHE A 4 18.39 2.33 -19.30
CA PHE A 4 17.08 1.84 -18.95
C PHE A 4 17.20 0.91 -17.73
N THR A 5 16.72 1.37 -16.58
CA THR A 5 16.83 0.67 -15.30
C THR A 5 15.52 0.03 -14.90
N MET A 6 15.58 -1.02 -14.06
CA MET A 6 14.41 -1.64 -13.45
C MET A 6 13.63 -0.60 -12.64
N PRO A 7 12.41 -0.21 -13.07
CA PRO A 7 11.61 0.75 -12.31
C PRO A 7 10.99 0.10 -11.08
N SER A 8 10.66 0.91 -10.08
CA SER A 8 9.79 0.47 -8.98
C SER A 8 8.35 0.41 -9.48
N LEU A 9 7.83 -0.78 -9.68
CA LEU A 9 6.47 -1.03 -10.18
C LEU A 9 5.45 -1.19 -9.03
N GLY A 10 5.80 -0.72 -7.84
CA GLY A 10 4.95 -0.73 -6.64
C GLY A 10 5.72 -0.25 -5.41
N ALA A 11 5.00 0.29 -4.42
CA ALA A 11 5.59 0.93 -3.22
C ALA A 11 6.47 0.00 -2.35
N ASP A 12 6.35 -1.32 -2.52
CA ASP A 12 7.07 -2.33 -1.73
C ASP A 12 7.83 -3.31 -2.66
N MET A 13 8.26 -2.84 -3.85
CA MET A 13 8.99 -3.68 -4.81
C MET A 13 10.50 -3.47 -4.64
N ASP A 14 11.19 -4.52 -4.20
CA ASP A 14 12.65 -4.54 -4.08
C ASP A 14 13.32 -5.18 -5.30
N GLU A 15 12.64 -6.14 -5.97
CA GLU A 15 13.15 -6.88 -7.12
C GLU A 15 12.03 -7.32 -8.07
N GLY A 16 12.37 -7.66 -9.33
CA GLY A 16 11.46 -8.22 -10.33
C GLY A 16 12.17 -9.18 -11.27
N THR A 17 11.45 -10.15 -11.81
CA THR A 17 11.99 -11.11 -12.77
C THR A 17 11.61 -10.70 -14.18
N LEU A 18 12.61 -10.43 -15.03
CA LEU A 18 12.38 -10.14 -16.44
C LEU A 18 11.80 -11.39 -17.14
N GLN A 19 10.57 -11.33 -17.65
CA GLN A 19 9.93 -12.44 -18.34
C GLN A 19 10.24 -12.44 -19.85
N GLU A 20 10.10 -11.29 -20.46
CA GLU A 20 10.25 -11.18 -21.91
C GLU A 20 10.67 -9.74 -22.29
N TRP A 21 11.52 -9.63 -23.30
CA TRP A 21 11.78 -8.38 -24.00
C TRP A 21 10.84 -8.23 -25.19
N LEU A 22 10.16 -7.09 -25.31
CA LEU A 22 9.29 -6.76 -26.43
C LEU A 22 10.00 -5.92 -27.50
N VAL A 23 11.26 -5.57 -27.24
CA VAL A 23 12.14 -4.82 -28.14
C VAL A 23 13.45 -5.58 -28.38
N LYS A 24 14.13 -5.26 -29.47
CA LYS A 24 15.42 -5.84 -29.87
C LYS A 24 16.47 -4.78 -30.03
N PRO A 25 17.77 -5.12 -29.94
CA PRO A 25 18.85 -4.20 -30.31
C PRO A 25 18.63 -3.66 -31.72
N GLY A 26 18.66 -2.34 -31.87
CA GLY A 26 18.37 -1.61 -33.09
C GLY A 26 16.97 -1.01 -33.19
N ASP A 27 16.03 -1.39 -32.32
CA ASP A 27 14.69 -0.80 -32.31
C ASP A 27 14.71 0.62 -31.73
N THR A 28 13.91 1.50 -32.32
CA THR A 28 13.69 2.85 -31.78
C THR A 28 12.56 2.79 -30.76
N VAL A 29 12.79 3.33 -29.57
CA VAL A 29 11.86 3.36 -28.46
C VAL A 29 11.55 4.81 -28.11
N HIS A 30 10.27 5.13 -27.94
CA HIS A 30 9.77 6.42 -27.45
C HIS A 30 9.33 6.32 -26.00
N LYS A 31 9.23 7.45 -25.34
CA LYS A 31 8.68 7.50 -23.99
C LYS A 31 7.23 6.98 -23.97
N GLY A 32 6.96 5.97 -23.14
CA GLY A 32 5.65 5.30 -23.04
C GLY A 32 5.53 4.02 -23.90
N ASP A 33 6.52 3.68 -24.73
CA ASP A 33 6.53 2.40 -25.45
C ASP A 33 6.80 1.24 -24.48
N ILE A 34 6.08 0.15 -24.65
CA ILE A 34 6.26 -1.05 -23.83
C ILE A 34 7.51 -1.79 -24.32
N VAL A 35 8.51 -1.94 -23.45
CA VAL A 35 9.82 -2.50 -23.81
C VAL A 35 10.07 -3.90 -23.24
N ALA A 36 9.45 -4.24 -22.12
CA ALA A 36 9.67 -5.51 -21.44
C ALA A 36 8.43 -5.94 -20.63
N VAL A 37 8.35 -7.23 -20.32
CA VAL A 37 7.41 -7.78 -19.35
C VAL A 37 8.19 -8.26 -18.14
N VAL A 38 7.86 -7.75 -16.96
CA VAL A 38 8.48 -8.12 -15.69
C VAL A 38 7.47 -8.82 -14.81
N ASP A 39 7.83 -9.98 -14.29
CA ASP A 39 7.04 -10.67 -13.25
C ASP A 39 7.43 -10.14 -11.88
N THR A 40 6.43 -9.67 -11.17
CA THR A 40 6.57 -9.21 -9.79
C THR A 40 5.75 -10.12 -8.87
N SER A 41 5.92 -9.97 -7.56
CA SER A 41 5.10 -10.68 -6.57
C SER A 41 3.58 -10.46 -6.75
N LYS A 42 3.18 -9.44 -7.53
CA LYS A 42 1.77 -9.04 -7.69
C LYS A 42 1.18 -9.43 -9.06
N ALA A 43 1.93 -9.28 -10.14
CA ALA A 43 1.47 -9.57 -11.51
C ALA A 43 2.63 -9.53 -12.50
N ASN A 44 2.39 -10.03 -13.73
CA ASN A 44 3.21 -9.66 -14.88
C ASN A 44 2.86 -8.23 -15.26
N ILE A 45 3.85 -7.37 -15.34
CA ILE A 45 3.70 -5.96 -15.57
C ILE A 45 4.43 -5.61 -16.86
N GLU A 46 3.73 -4.93 -17.76
CA GLU A 46 4.34 -4.35 -18.96
C GLU A 46 5.10 -3.08 -18.55
N VAL A 47 6.41 -3.08 -18.78
CA VAL A 47 7.30 -1.96 -18.42
C VAL A 47 7.44 -1.03 -19.60
N GLU A 48 7.08 0.24 -19.37
CA GLU A 48 7.18 1.30 -20.36
C GLU A 48 8.55 1.98 -20.30
N SER A 49 9.05 2.45 -21.44
CA SER A 49 10.26 3.23 -21.48
C SER A 49 10.03 4.65 -20.97
N PHE A 50 10.85 5.10 -20.04
CA PHE A 50 10.87 6.49 -19.54
C PHE A 50 11.79 7.41 -20.35
N VAL A 51 12.55 6.82 -21.27
CA VAL A 51 13.55 7.50 -22.09
C VAL A 51 13.34 7.18 -23.56
N GLU A 52 13.74 8.10 -24.44
CA GLU A 52 13.71 7.92 -25.90
C GLU A 52 15.10 7.56 -26.41
N GLY A 53 15.17 6.68 -27.40
CA GLY A 53 16.42 6.30 -28.02
C GLY A 53 16.35 5.01 -28.82
N VAL A 54 17.50 4.59 -29.37
CA VAL A 54 17.67 3.30 -30.05
C VAL A 54 18.27 2.32 -29.06
N VAL A 55 17.66 1.14 -28.91
CA VAL A 55 18.17 0.05 -28.08
C VAL A 55 19.53 -0.39 -28.61
N GLN A 56 20.59 -0.15 -27.86
CA GLN A 56 21.94 -0.55 -28.25
C GLN A 56 22.25 -1.97 -27.77
N GLN A 57 21.94 -2.24 -26.50
CA GLN A 57 22.22 -3.54 -25.90
C GLN A 57 21.21 -3.88 -24.81
N LEU A 58 20.79 -5.12 -24.75
CA LEU A 58 20.04 -5.73 -23.67
C LEU A 58 21.05 -6.41 -22.74
N LEU A 59 21.08 -6.01 -21.46
CA LEU A 59 22.08 -6.47 -20.48
C LEU A 59 21.60 -7.63 -19.63
N VAL A 60 20.28 -7.88 -19.61
CA VAL A 60 19.64 -8.90 -18.76
C VAL A 60 18.88 -9.88 -19.64
N GLU A 61 19.07 -11.18 -19.39
CA GLU A 61 18.37 -12.24 -20.11
C GLU A 61 16.97 -12.49 -19.50
N PRO A 62 15.98 -12.91 -20.31
CA PRO A 62 14.70 -13.37 -19.79
C PRO A 62 14.84 -14.48 -18.75
N GLY A 63 14.05 -14.44 -17.70
CA GLY A 63 14.11 -15.35 -16.55
C GLY A 63 15.04 -14.89 -15.41
N THR A 64 15.72 -13.75 -15.56
CA THR A 64 16.64 -13.23 -14.52
C THR A 64 15.89 -12.32 -13.55
N THR A 65 16.07 -12.53 -12.24
CA THR A 65 15.58 -11.65 -11.19
C THR A 65 16.58 -10.53 -10.95
N VAL A 66 16.13 -9.28 -10.96
CA VAL A 66 16.97 -8.08 -10.82
C VAL A 66 16.36 -7.12 -9.80
N PRO A 67 17.19 -6.47 -8.96
CA PRO A 67 16.71 -5.46 -8.02
C PRO A 67 16.29 -4.17 -8.73
N VAL A 68 15.39 -3.42 -8.09
CA VAL A 68 14.97 -2.09 -8.55
C VAL A 68 16.19 -1.17 -8.67
N GLY A 69 16.27 -0.43 -9.79
CA GLY A 69 17.40 0.46 -10.12
C GLY A 69 18.54 -0.19 -10.89
N GLN A 70 18.56 -1.50 -11.06
CA GLN A 70 19.57 -2.17 -11.90
C GLN A 70 19.36 -1.85 -13.38
N VAL A 71 20.44 -1.62 -14.12
CA VAL A 71 20.40 -1.36 -15.57
C VAL A 71 20.00 -2.62 -16.31
N LEU A 72 18.94 -2.53 -17.12
CA LEU A 72 18.40 -3.62 -17.92
C LEU A 72 18.83 -3.54 -19.39
N ALA A 73 18.90 -2.31 -19.93
CA ALA A 73 19.28 -2.06 -21.31
C ALA A 73 19.96 -0.69 -21.44
N VAL A 74 20.73 -0.52 -22.50
CA VAL A 74 21.37 0.77 -22.86
C VAL A 74 20.70 1.32 -24.12
N LEU A 75 20.23 2.57 -24.02
CA LEU A 75 19.62 3.33 -25.10
C LEU A 75 20.57 4.43 -25.57
N GLY A 76 20.76 4.58 -26.87
CA GLY A 76 21.65 5.57 -27.47
C GLY A 76 20.99 6.44 -28.54
N ASN A 77 21.55 7.62 -28.77
CA ASN A 77 21.09 8.51 -29.86
C ASN A 77 21.63 8.00 -31.22
N GLY A 78 20.95 7.01 -31.81
CA GLY A 78 21.09 6.58 -33.18
C GLY A 78 22.52 6.30 -33.69
N VAL A 79 22.86 5.08 -33.87
CA VAL A 79 23.67 4.33 -34.85
C VAL A 79 24.20 3.06 -34.16
N ALA A 80 23.84 1.91 -34.70
CA ALA A 80 24.26 0.61 -34.18
C ALA A 80 25.79 0.46 -34.26
N ALA A 81 26.45 0.23 -33.14
CA ALA A 81 27.84 -0.16 -33.07
C ALA A 81 27.94 -1.66 -32.65
N ALA A 82 28.74 -2.41 -33.40
CA ALA A 82 29.07 -3.80 -33.19
C ALA A 82 29.86 -4.02 -31.88
N PRO A 83 29.87 -5.23 -31.31
CA PRO A 83 30.33 -5.49 -29.96
C PRO A 83 31.83 -5.33 -29.81
N PRO A 84 32.33 -4.71 -28.73
CA PRO A 84 33.74 -4.74 -28.37
C PRO A 84 34.06 -5.91 -27.47
N ALA A 85 35.23 -6.50 -27.73
CA ALA A 85 35.87 -7.58 -27.02
C ALA A 85 36.32 -7.16 -25.61
N GLU A 86 36.45 -8.17 -24.75
CA GLU A 86 36.98 -8.09 -23.39
C GLU A 86 38.40 -7.48 -23.34
N GLU A 87 38.65 -6.61 -22.38
CA GLU A 87 40.00 -6.42 -21.80
C GLU A 87 39.92 -5.92 -20.33
N PRO A 88 41.01 -6.06 -19.53
CA PRO A 88 40.88 -6.51 -18.15
C PRO A 88 41.00 -5.41 -17.08
N VAL A 89 40.56 -5.81 -15.89
CA VAL A 89 40.54 -5.08 -14.62
C VAL A 89 41.91 -4.57 -14.19
N ALA A 90 41.99 -3.32 -13.74
CA ALA A 90 43.02 -2.78 -12.87
C ALA A 90 42.43 -2.04 -11.66
N PRO A 91 43.08 -2.06 -10.48
CA PRO A 91 42.41 -1.86 -9.20
C PRO A 91 42.27 -0.40 -8.76
N ALA A 92 41.19 -0.12 -8.08
CA ALA A 92 40.87 1.18 -7.52
C ALA A 92 41.67 1.47 -6.23
N VAL A 93 42.16 2.71 -6.14
CA VAL A 93 42.80 3.32 -4.97
C VAL A 93 41.72 3.99 -4.10
N PRO A 94 41.82 3.96 -2.76
CA PRO A 94 40.76 4.47 -1.87
C PRO A 94 40.79 5.98 -1.76
N ALA A 95 39.62 6.59 -1.81
CA ALA A 95 39.43 8.01 -1.55
C ALA A 95 39.09 8.26 -0.06
N GLU A 96 39.68 9.29 0.44
CA GLU A 96 39.78 9.85 1.77
C GLU A 96 38.44 10.33 2.34
N ALA A 97 38.21 10.11 3.62
CA ALA A 97 37.02 10.53 4.37
C ALA A 97 37.10 11.99 4.79
N PRO A 98 35.99 12.77 4.76
CA PRO A 98 35.97 14.11 5.34
C PRO A 98 35.73 14.10 6.87
N PRO A 99 36.13 15.18 7.60
CA PRO A 99 36.29 15.16 9.04
C PRO A 99 34.99 15.35 9.83
N ALA A 100 34.99 14.78 11.03
CA ALA A 100 33.91 14.78 12.00
C ALA A 100 33.65 16.16 12.62
N THR A 101 32.38 16.51 12.78
CA THR A 101 31.89 17.66 13.55
C THR A 101 31.64 17.27 15.02
N PRO A 102 31.90 18.15 16.01
CA PRO A 102 31.88 17.80 17.42
C PRO A 102 30.45 17.74 18.01
N PRO A 103 30.26 17.05 19.16
CA PRO A 103 28.96 16.76 19.73
C PRO A 103 28.34 17.94 20.48
N ALA A 104 27.05 18.12 20.33
CA ALA A 104 26.22 19.08 21.02
C ALA A 104 25.85 18.61 22.43
N THR A 105 25.88 19.54 23.35
CA THR A 105 25.59 19.43 24.79
C THR A 105 24.11 19.16 25.07
N PRO A 106 23.74 18.34 26.06
CA PRO A 106 22.33 18.09 26.41
C PRO A 106 21.72 19.22 27.26
N PRO A 107 20.41 19.49 27.14
CA PRO A 107 19.71 20.47 27.96
C PRO A 107 19.37 19.94 29.36
N PRO A 108 19.11 20.83 30.32
CA PRO A 108 19.04 20.50 31.75
C PRO A 108 17.71 19.86 32.18
N ALA A 109 17.79 19.03 33.22
CA ALA A 109 16.70 18.31 33.84
C ALA A 109 15.72 19.26 34.58
N ALA A 110 14.43 18.94 34.45
CA ALA A 110 13.36 19.54 35.26
C ALA A 110 13.19 18.81 36.61
N PRO A 111 12.68 19.49 37.65
CA PRO A 111 12.82 19.06 39.03
C PRO A 111 11.83 17.97 39.47
N ALA A 112 12.29 17.16 40.42
CA ALA A 112 11.55 16.09 41.05
C ALA A 112 10.39 16.63 41.93
N SER A 113 9.23 15.97 41.80
CA SER A 113 8.11 16.08 42.72
C SER A 113 8.24 15.03 43.82
N THR A 114 8.14 15.48 45.05
CA THR A 114 8.22 14.75 46.29
C THR A 114 7.09 13.73 46.46
N ALA A 115 7.48 12.53 46.87
CA ALA A 115 6.57 11.50 47.36
C ALA A 115 6.44 11.57 48.88
N GLU A 116 5.25 11.54 49.37
CA GLU A 116 4.94 11.25 50.78
C GLU A 116 4.40 9.82 50.93
N ASP A 117 4.98 9.21 51.91
CA ASP A 117 4.53 8.35 52.98
C ASP A 117 4.30 6.87 52.70
N ALA A 118 5.25 6.07 53.14
CA ALA A 118 5.16 4.63 53.24
C ALA A 118 5.24 4.20 54.71
N THR A 119 4.15 3.66 55.18
CA THR A 119 4.02 2.99 56.48
C THR A 119 5.01 1.84 56.63
N VAL A 120 5.77 1.90 57.69
CA VAL A 120 6.75 0.91 58.17
C VAL A 120 6.00 -0.32 58.68
N ALA A 121 6.16 -1.48 58.03
CA ALA A 121 5.80 -2.77 58.56
C ALA A 121 7.05 -3.45 59.15
N ALA A 122 6.94 -3.83 60.43
CA ALA A 122 7.97 -4.39 61.28
C ALA A 122 8.73 -5.58 60.68
N GLU A 123 10.05 -5.56 60.78
CA GLU A 123 10.97 -6.63 60.46
C GLU A 123 10.80 -7.84 61.41
N ARG A 124 10.64 -9.03 60.84
CA ARG A 124 10.90 -10.31 61.51
C ARG A 124 12.35 -10.68 61.27
N PRO A 125 13.16 -11.03 62.29
CA PRO A 125 14.54 -11.44 62.09
C PRO A 125 14.61 -12.81 61.43
N GLY A 126 15.31 -12.88 60.25
CA GLY A 126 15.61 -14.11 59.55
C GLY A 126 15.24 -14.17 58.06
N SER A 127 14.63 -13.13 57.49
CA SER A 127 14.32 -13.15 56.03
C SER A 127 15.45 -12.52 55.22
N ALA A 128 15.96 -13.27 54.26
CA ALA A 128 16.92 -12.72 53.29
C ALA A 128 16.38 -11.42 52.64
N ARG A 129 17.22 -10.39 52.59
CA ARG A 129 16.85 -9.12 51.95
C ARG A 129 16.58 -9.37 50.47
N VAL A 130 15.37 -9.08 49.98
CA VAL A 130 14.96 -9.30 48.59
C VAL A 130 14.56 -7.97 47.97
N THR A 131 15.15 -7.62 46.82
CA THR A 131 14.76 -6.41 46.11
C THR A 131 13.31 -6.52 45.55
N PRO A 132 12.54 -5.41 45.45
CA PRO A 132 11.17 -5.42 44.92
C PRO A 132 11.05 -6.08 43.54
N LEU A 133 12.04 -5.82 42.69
CA LEU A 133 12.10 -6.41 41.33
C LEU A 133 12.32 -7.95 41.38
N ALA A 134 13.22 -8.42 42.30
CA ALA A 134 13.44 -9.85 42.47
C ALA A 134 12.19 -10.57 43.00
N ARG A 135 11.42 -9.95 43.90
CA ARG A 135 10.16 -10.51 44.41
C ARG A 135 9.09 -10.65 43.34
N ARG A 136 8.94 -9.62 42.48
CA ARG A 136 8.02 -9.69 41.35
C ARG A 136 8.43 -10.79 40.35
N LEU A 137 9.69 -10.83 39.99
CA LEU A 137 10.21 -11.82 39.04
C LEU A 137 10.12 -13.25 39.58
N ALA A 138 10.33 -13.46 40.90
CA ALA A 138 10.17 -14.78 41.53
C ALA A 138 8.72 -15.27 41.47
N ALA A 139 7.75 -14.37 41.72
CA ALA A 139 6.33 -14.69 41.57
C ALA A 139 5.95 -15.02 40.12
N GLU A 140 6.53 -14.32 39.16
CA GLU A 140 6.30 -14.54 37.71
C GLU A 140 6.91 -15.85 37.20
N LEU A 141 8.10 -16.20 37.68
CA LEU A 141 8.83 -17.41 37.28
C LEU A 141 8.60 -18.63 38.18
N GLY A 142 7.74 -18.51 39.22
CA GLY A 142 7.44 -19.61 40.14
C GLY A 142 8.63 -20.04 40.99
N VAL A 143 9.60 -19.15 41.25
CA VAL A 143 10.82 -19.46 42.03
C VAL A 143 10.59 -19.16 43.50
N ASP A 144 10.84 -20.16 44.37
CA ASP A 144 10.81 -19.98 45.80
C ASP A 144 12.07 -19.21 46.29
N LEU A 145 11.89 -17.99 46.77
CA LEU A 145 12.97 -17.11 47.25
C LEU A 145 13.76 -17.69 48.44
N THR A 146 13.21 -18.66 49.16
CA THR A 146 13.91 -19.34 50.25
C THR A 146 14.99 -20.30 49.79
N THR A 147 14.89 -20.76 48.55
CA THR A 147 15.86 -21.68 47.92
C THR A 147 17.00 -20.97 47.20
N VAL A 148 16.86 -19.65 46.95
CA VAL A 148 17.86 -18.85 46.26
C VAL A 148 19.00 -18.49 47.23
N ARG A 149 20.19 -19.06 47.00
CA ARG A 149 21.38 -18.75 47.79
C ARG A 149 22.16 -17.62 47.14
N THR A 150 22.49 -16.61 47.95
CA THR A 150 23.42 -15.55 47.56
C THR A 150 24.73 -15.70 48.31
N THR A 151 25.85 -15.41 47.66
CA THR A 151 27.16 -15.33 48.28
C THR A 151 27.23 -14.04 49.10
N ASP A 152 27.74 -14.14 50.36
CA ASP A 152 28.03 -12.98 51.23
C ASP A 152 26.84 -12.18 51.78
N ASP A 153 25.74 -12.82 52.18
CA ASP A 153 24.61 -12.14 52.85
C ASP A 153 24.05 -10.93 52.08
N ALA A 154 24.29 -10.92 50.78
CA ALA A 154 23.83 -9.85 49.88
C ALA A 154 22.34 -10.00 49.57
N PRO A 155 21.62 -8.89 49.34
CA PRO A 155 20.20 -8.95 49.01
C PRO A 155 19.96 -9.68 47.68
N ILE A 156 18.97 -10.58 47.63
CA ILE A 156 18.56 -11.31 46.43
C ILE A 156 18.11 -10.33 45.34
N ARG A 157 18.75 -10.38 44.20
CA ARG A 157 18.48 -9.53 43.04
C ARG A 157 17.84 -10.32 41.90
N ALA A 158 17.27 -9.63 40.94
CA ALA A 158 16.62 -10.25 39.75
C ALA A 158 17.52 -11.24 38.99
N LYS A 159 18.84 -11.03 38.98
CA LYS A 159 19.81 -11.96 38.35
C LYS A 159 19.86 -13.32 39.06
N ASP A 160 19.74 -13.31 40.39
CA ASP A 160 19.83 -14.51 41.22
C ASP A 160 18.57 -15.35 41.08
N VAL A 161 17.40 -14.71 40.93
CA VAL A 161 16.12 -15.36 40.61
C VAL A 161 16.14 -15.97 39.23
N ARG A 162 16.69 -15.28 38.21
CA ARG A 162 16.83 -15.86 36.85
C ARG A 162 17.77 -17.08 36.82
N ALA A 163 18.86 -17.02 37.57
CA ALA A 163 19.79 -18.16 37.69
C ALA A 163 19.10 -19.36 38.36
N ALA A 164 18.33 -19.14 39.42
CA ALA A 164 17.56 -20.19 40.07
C ALA A 164 16.46 -20.76 39.18
N ALA A 165 15.75 -19.92 38.42
CA ALA A 165 14.77 -20.34 37.42
C ALA A 165 15.37 -21.22 36.32
N ALA A 166 16.58 -20.90 35.86
CA ALA A 166 17.30 -21.68 34.85
C ALA A 166 17.71 -23.08 35.36
N VAL A 167 17.89 -23.22 36.66
CA VAL A 167 18.17 -24.54 37.31
C VAL A 167 16.87 -25.36 37.49
N LEU A 168 15.79 -24.69 37.83
CA LEU A 168 14.47 -25.35 38.01
C LEU A 168 13.80 -25.74 36.69
N HIS A 169 14.08 -24.98 35.64
CA HIS A 169 13.63 -25.26 34.28
C HIS A 169 14.88 -25.30 33.38
N PRO A 170 15.64 -26.41 33.37
CA PRO A 170 16.74 -26.55 32.44
C PRO A 170 16.15 -26.39 31.02
N ALA A 171 16.75 -25.49 30.26
CA ALA A 171 16.42 -25.40 28.83
C ALA A 171 16.51 -26.85 28.27
N PRO A 172 15.57 -27.31 27.45
CA PRO A 172 15.65 -28.60 26.83
C PRO A 172 17.04 -28.70 26.21
N GLU A 173 17.74 -29.78 26.52
CA GLU A 173 19.05 -30.09 25.87
C GLU A 173 18.84 -29.88 24.37
N PRO A 174 19.76 -29.23 23.66
CA PRO A 174 19.64 -29.09 22.22
C PRO A 174 19.48 -30.52 21.68
N THR A 175 18.27 -30.84 21.27
CA THR A 175 17.99 -32.02 20.47
C THR A 175 19.02 -31.96 19.36
N PRO A 176 19.84 -33.03 19.10
CA PRO A 176 20.81 -33.01 18.00
C PRO A 176 20.04 -32.53 16.79
N GLU A 177 20.48 -31.41 16.18
CA GLU A 177 19.92 -30.91 14.95
C GLU A 177 19.82 -32.12 14.01
N PRO A 178 18.62 -32.42 13.48
CA PRO A 178 18.51 -33.40 12.44
C PRO A 178 19.52 -32.97 11.36
N THR A 179 20.47 -33.84 11.06
CA THR A 179 21.35 -33.71 9.91
C THR A 179 20.52 -33.15 8.78
N PRO A 180 20.94 -32.13 8.01
CA PRO A 180 20.13 -31.63 6.92
C PRO A 180 19.88 -32.81 5.96
N GLU A 181 18.83 -33.57 6.18
CA GLU A 181 18.17 -34.31 5.14
C GLU A 181 17.83 -33.23 4.11
N GLU A 182 18.39 -33.35 2.92
CA GLU A 182 18.22 -32.43 1.81
C GLU A 182 16.81 -31.86 1.84
N ALA A 183 16.68 -30.63 2.34
CA ALA A 183 15.44 -29.88 2.23
C ALA A 183 15.21 -29.80 0.73
N GLY A 184 14.28 -30.60 0.24
CA GLY A 184 13.85 -30.53 -1.13
C GLY A 184 13.57 -29.07 -1.46
N PRO A 185 13.80 -28.61 -2.68
CA PRO A 185 13.78 -27.20 -3.04
C PRO A 185 12.56 -26.56 -2.41
N ALA A 186 12.79 -25.59 -1.53
CA ALA A 186 11.72 -24.87 -0.83
C ALA A 186 10.73 -24.45 -1.89
N GLN A 187 9.50 -24.98 -1.81
CA GLN A 187 8.47 -24.66 -2.79
C GLN A 187 8.29 -23.16 -2.76
N GLN A 188 8.65 -22.50 -3.84
CA GLN A 188 8.42 -21.05 -3.97
C GLN A 188 6.92 -20.81 -3.75
N PRO A 189 6.55 -19.80 -2.92
CA PRO A 189 5.17 -19.51 -2.66
C PRO A 189 4.43 -19.30 -4.00
N SER A 190 3.24 -19.86 -4.13
CA SER A 190 2.44 -19.65 -5.31
C SER A 190 2.20 -18.15 -5.52
N LYS A 191 2.03 -17.71 -6.76
CA LYS A 191 1.76 -16.30 -7.11
C LYS A 191 0.59 -15.72 -6.30
N ALA A 192 -0.44 -16.53 -6.02
CA ALA A 192 -1.59 -16.14 -5.20
C ALA A 192 -1.23 -15.93 -3.72
N GLU A 193 -0.32 -16.73 -3.17
CA GLU A 193 0.18 -16.58 -1.79
C GLU A 193 1.07 -15.35 -1.65
N ALA A 194 1.99 -15.14 -2.61
CA ALA A 194 2.84 -13.95 -2.64
C ALA A 194 1.99 -12.67 -2.72
N MET A 195 0.98 -12.64 -3.60
CA MET A 195 0.05 -11.50 -3.70
C MET A 195 -0.73 -11.28 -2.40
N ARG A 196 -1.23 -12.34 -1.77
CA ARG A 196 -1.97 -12.24 -0.49
C ARG A 196 -1.07 -11.68 0.61
N THR A 197 0.19 -12.11 0.66
CA THR A 197 1.19 -11.60 1.61
C THR A 197 1.47 -10.11 1.38
N ALA A 198 1.67 -9.68 0.13
CA ALA A 198 1.87 -8.27 -0.22
C ALA A 198 0.67 -7.40 0.18
N ILE A 199 -0.56 -7.85 -0.10
CA ILE A 199 -1.78 -7.14 0.32
C ILE A 199 -1.86 -7.07 1.85
N ALA A 200 -1.54 -8.15 2.56
CA ALA A 200 -1.56 -8.17 4.03
C ALA A 200 -0.57 -7.16 4.63
N HIS A 201 0.65 -7.06 4.08
CA HIS A 201 1.65 -6.06 4.48
C HIS A 201 1.14 -4.63 4.21
N LEU A 202 0.65 -4.36 3.01
CA LEU A 202 0.15 -3.05 2.61
C LEU A 202 -1.02 -2.58 3.50
N MET A 203 -2.01 -3.45 3.73
CA MET A 203 -3.17 -3.13 4.57
C MET A 203 -2.80 -2.98 6.05
N SER A 204 -1.87 -3.81 6.54
CA SER A 204 -1.36 -3.69 7.90
C SER A 204 -0.58 -2.38 8.09
N ARG A 205 0.24 -1.99 7.12
CA ARG A 205 0.93 -0.71 7.10
C ARG A 205 -0.07 0.44 7.11
N SER A 206 -1.05 0.41 6.22
CA SER A 206 -2.11 1.43 6.14
C SER A 206 -2.79 1.64 7.49
N LYS A 207 -3.21 0.56 8.15
CA LYS A 207 -3.92 0.65 9.44
C LYS A 207 -3.04 1.07 10.61
N ARG A 208 -1.73 0.87 10.55
CA ARG A 208 -0.79 1.35 11.59
C ARG A 208 -0.43 2.81 11.41
N GLU A 209 -0.24 3.26 10.17
CA GLU A 209 0.36 4.56 9.87
C GLU A 209 -0.68 5.65 9.59
N ILE A 210 -1.85 5.30 9.05
CA ILE A 210 -2.87 6.27 8.65
C ILE A 210 -3.96 6.36 9.73
N PRO A 211 -4.15 7.54 10.37
CA PRO A 211 -5.29 7.78 11.25
C PRO A 211 -6.56 8.00 10.40
N HIS A 212 -7.18 6.89 9.99
CA HIS A 212 -8.40 6.93 9.18
C HIS A 212 -9.55 7.58 9.95
N TYR A 213 -10.25 8.51 9.29
CA TYR A 213 -11.62 8.85 9.66
C TYR A 213 -12.59 8.35 8.57
N TYR A 214 -13.84 8.14 8.95
CA TYR A 214 -14.84 7.58 8.05
C TYR A 214 -16.10 8.43 8.06
N LEU A 215 -16.62 8.72 6.87
CA LEU A 215 -17.90 9.38 6.67
C LEU A 215 -18.75 8.56 5.73
N SER A 216 -20.07 8.75 5.79
CA SER A 216 -21.01 8.17 4.83
C SER A 216 -22.24 9.04 4.65
N THR A 217 -22.80 8.98 3.45
CA THR A 217 -24.10 9.54 3.12
C THR A 217 -24.89 8.57 2.24
N THR A 218 -26.21 8.66 2.25
CA THR A 218 -27.06 7.91 1.32
C THR A 218 -27.52 8.85 0.23
N VAL A 219 -27.27 8.48 -1.03
CA VAL A 219 -27.53 9.30 -2.22
C VAL A 219 -28.72 8.72 -2.99
N ASP A 220 -29.71 9.56 -3.30
CA ASP A 220 -30.78 9.24 -4.25
C ASP A 220 -30.22 9.30 -5.68
N LEU A 221 -30.31 8.20 -6.40
CA LEU A 221 -29.79 8.06 -7.75
C LEU A 221 -30.87 8.20 -8.84
N THR A 222 -32.07 8.62 -8.51
CA THR A 222 -33.19 8.66 -9.47
C THR A 222 -32.79 9.40 -10.74
N ARG A 223 -32.30 10.63 -10.60
CA ARG A 223 -31.87 11.44 -11.76
C ARG A 223 -30.73 10.79 -12.55
N ALA A 224 -29.74 10.27 -11.87
CA ALA A 224 -28.63 9.57 -12.51
C ALA A 224 -29.08 8.33 -13.27
N MET A 225 -29.99 7.55 -12.70
CA MET A 225 -30.52 6.33 -13.33
C MET A 225 -31.46 6.67 -14.50
N ASP A 226 -32.31 7.68 -14.41
CA ASP A 226 -33.18 8.11 -15.49
C ASP A 226 -32.35 8.60 -16.69
N TRP A 227 -31.33 9.44 -16.44
CA TRP A 227 -30.42 9.91 -17.46
C TRP A 227 -29.66 8.73 -18.12
N LEU A 228 -29.16 7.79 -17.29
CA LEU A 228 -28.48 6.60 -17.76
C LEU A 228 -29.35 5.75 -18.68
N HIS A 229 -30.61 5.55 -18.29
CA HIS A 229 -31.57 4.78 -19.10
C HIS A 229 -31.85 5.47 -20.43
N GLU A 230 -32.05 6.80 -20.43
CA GLU A 230 -32.27 7.54 -21.67
C GLU A 230 -31.04 7.52 -22.58
N ARG A 231 -29.84 7.74 -22.02
CA ARG A 231 -28.59 7.69 -22.78
C ARG A 231 -28.37 6.32 -23.41
N ASN A 232 -28.62 5.26 -22.67
CA ASN A 232 -28.44 3.88 -23.12
C ASN A 232 -29.43 3.46 -24.21
N ARG A 233 -30.55 4.15 -24.40
CA ARG A 233 -31.46 3.91 -25.54
C ARG A 233 -30.84 4.29 -26.87
N ALA A 234 -29.97 5.30 -26.88
CA ALA A 234 -29.28 5.79 -28.06
C ALA A 234 -27.96 5.03 -28.34
N LEU A 235 -27.47 4.22 -27.39
CA LEU A 235 -26.20 3.52 -27.50
C LEU A 235 -26.38 2.04 -27.86
N ASP A 236 -25.46 1.53 -28.70
CA ASP A 236 -25.35 0.10 -28.95
C ASP A 236 -25.06 -0.67 -27.66
N VAL A 237 -25.43 -1.95 -27.59
CA VAL A 237 -25.28 -2.79 -26.40
C VAL A 237 -23.83 -2.81 -25.89
N SER A 238 -22.85 -2.81 -26.79
CA SER A 238 -21.41 -2.81 -26.46
C SER A 238 -20.93 -1.48 -25.83
N HIS A 239 -21.62 -0.38 -26.06
CA HIS A 239 -21.26 0.96 -25.56
C HIS A 239 -22.13 1.43 -24.40
N ARG A 240 -23.09 0.61 -23.96
CA ARG A 240 -23.97 0.98 -22.84
C ARG A 240 -23.20 1.29 -21.58
N LEU A 241 -23.59 2.35 -20.93
CA LEU A 241 -23.05 2.81 -19.64
C LEU A 241 -23.67 2.00 -18.50
N VAL A 242 -22.92 1.89 -17.40
CA VAL A 242 -23.39 1.32 -16.13
C VAL A 242 -23.36 2.39 -15.02
N PRO A 243 -24.14 2.25 -13.94
CA PRO A 243 -24.15 3.24 -12.85
C PRO A 243 -22.77 3.56 -12.31
N ALA A 244 -21.86 2.56 -12.28
CA ALA A 244 -20.48 2.74 -11.83
C ALA A 244 -19.75 3.84 -12.63
N ALA A 245 -19.99 3.99 -13.93
CA ALA A 245 -19.33 5.03 -14.74
C ALA A 245 -19.69 6.45 -14.24
N LEU A 246 -20.96 6.69 -13.90
CA LEU A 246 -21.40 7.98 -13.33
C LEU A 246 -20.78 8.22 -11.94
N MET A 247 -20.74 7.18 -11.10
CA MET A 247 -20.14 7.24 -9.76
C MET A 247 -18.64 7.57 -9.82
N LEU A 248 -17.92 6.92 -10.73
CA LEU A 248 -16.49 7.17 -10.95
C LEU A 248 -16.25 8.57 -11.48
N LYS A 249 -17.02 9.01 -12.47
CA LYS A 249 -16.90 10.35 -13.06
C LYS A 249 -17.19 11.45 -12.04
N ALA A 250 -18.29 11.32 -11.29
CA ALA A 250 -18.65 12.26 -10.22
C ALA A 250 -17.52 12.34 -9.16
N THR A 251 -16.91 11.19 -8.79
CA THR A 251 -15.79 11.15 -7.86
C THR A 251 -14.56 11.85 -8.43
N ALA A 252 -14.22 11.60 -9.71
CA ALA A 252 -13.07 12.22 -10.34
C ALA A 252 -13.21 13.76 -10.40
N LEU A 253 -14.37 14.26 -10.78
CA LEU A 253 -14.65 15.70 -10.82
C LEU A 253 -14.66 16.34 -9.42
N ALA A 254 -15.19 15.64 -8.41
CA ALA A 254 -15.15 16.11 -7.02
C ALA A 254 -13.71 16.12 -6.48
N ALA A 255 -12.88 15.13 -6.83
CA ALA A 255 -11.48 15.09 -6.45
C ALA A 255 -10.66 16.20 -7.12
N GLN A 256 -10.97 16.55 -8.36
CA GLN A 256 -10.40 17.71 -9.05
C GLN A 256 -10.78 19.04 -8.35
N ALA A 257 -12.03 19.16 -7.90
CA ALA A 257 -12.53 20.33 -7.17
C ALA A 257 -12.03 20.38 -5.71
N THR A 258 -11.62 19.26 -5.14
CA THR A 258 -11.11 19.16 -3.77
C THR A 258 -9.71 18.54 -3.75
N PRO A 259 -8.66 19.28 -4.14
CA PRO A 259 -7.30 18.74 -4.29
C PRO A 259 -6.73 18.09 -3.02
N ALA A 260 -7.20 18.47 -1.85
CA ALA A 260 -6.81 17.87 -0.57
C ALA A 260 -7.23 16.39 -0.44
N MET A 261 -8.19 15.91 -1.25
CA MET A 261 -8.60 14.50 -1.33
C MET A 261 -7.86 13.72 -2.43
N ASN A 262 -7.09 14.41 -3.29
CA ASN A 262 -6.38 13.87 -4.44
C ASN A 262 -4.88 14.04 -4.26
N GLY A 263 -4.21 13.09 -3.64
CA GLY A 263 -2.78 13.18 -3.39
C GLY A 263 -2.24 12.19 -2.39
N PHE A 264 -1.08 12.52 -1.84
CA PHE A 264 -0.24 11.60 -1.08
C PHE A 264 0.22 12.21 0.24
N TRP A 265 0.44 11.35 1.23
CA TRP A 265 1.15 11.70 2.45
C TRP A 265 2.55 11.11 2.42
N VAL A 266 3.56 11.96 2.16
CA VAL A 266 4.96 11.54 2.00
C VAL A 266 5.84 12.44 2.88
N ASP A 267 6.81 11.86 3.56
CA ASP A 267 7.81 12.57 4.40
C ASP A 267 7.19 13.54 5.42
N GLY A 268 6.03 13.16 5.99
CA GLY A 268 5.35 13.95 7.02
C GLY A 268 4.55 15.14 6.47
N ALA A 269 4.36 15.24 5.16
CA ALA A 269 3.62 16.33 4.50
C ALA A 269 2.64 15.80 3.45
N PHE A 270 1.57 16.57 3.20
CA PHE A 270 0.66 16.33 2.09
C PHE A 270 1.28 16.84 0.78
N THR A 271 1.25 15.99 -0.24
CA THR A 271 1.67 16.32 -1.61
C THR A 271 0.47 16.16 -2.56
N PRO A 272 0.01 17.23 -3.26
CA PRO A 272 -1.07 17.10 -4.23
C PRO A 272 -0.72 16.13 -5.36
N GLY A 273 -1.70 15.32 -5.80
CA GLY A 273 -1.53 14.35 -6.88
C GLY A 273 -1.54 14.97 -8.29
N GLY A 274 -1.88 16.26 -8.43
CA GLY A 274 -2.05 16.90 -9.73
C GLY A 274 -3.33 16.44 -10.45
N PRO A 275 -3.24 15.98 -11.71
CA PRO A 275 -4.37 15.36 -12.41
C PRO A 275 -4.97 14.21 -11.62
N VAL A 276 -6.27 13.94 -11.82
CA VAL A 276 -6.95 12.86 -11.09
C VAL A 276 -6.72 11.54 -11.82
N HIS A 277 -5.83 10.72 -11.30
CA HIS A 277 -5.63 9.34 -11.72
C HIS A 277 -6.40 8.43 -10.78
N LEU A 278 -7.59 7.99 -11.24
CA LEU A 278 -8.56 7.32 -10.41
C LEU A 278 -8.24 5.83 -10.28
N GLY A 279 -7.75 5.40 -9.12
CA GLY A 279 -7.57 3.98 -8.80
C GLY A 279 -8.92 3.26 -8.72
N ILE A 280 -9.10 2.21 -9.51
CA ILE A 280 -10.33 1.41 -9.51
C ILE A 280 -10.04 0.05 -8.88
N ALA A 281 -10.67 -0.23 -7.74
CA ALA A 281 -10.48 -1.50 -7.04
C ALA A 281 -11.11 -2.66 -7.84
N ILE A 282 -10.29 -3.59 -8.34
CA ILE A 282 -10.68 -4.71 -9.19
C ILE A 282 -10.30 -6.02 -8.50
N SER A 283 -11.29 -6.89 -8.28
CA SER A 283 -11.06 -8.26 -7.81
C SER A 283 -10.55 -9.15 -8.93
N LEU A 284 -9.48 -9.90 -8.66
CA LEU A 284 -8.87 -10.82 -9.61
C LEU A 284 -9.45 -12.23 -9.50
N ARG A 285 -9.51 -12.95 -10.63
CA ARG A 285 -9.87 -14.38 -10.64
C ARG A 285 -8.78 -15.19 -9.93
N GLY A 286 -9.16 -16.02 -8.98
CA GLY A 286 -8.21 -16.79 -8.16
C GLY A 286 -7.80 -16.11 -6.85
N GLY A 287 -8.36 -14.93 -6.56
CA GLY A 287 -8.09 -14.15 -5.35
C GLY A 287 -7.09 -13.02 -5.59
N GLY A 288 -7.16 -12.02 -4.75
CA GLY A 288 -6.36 -10.79 -4.86
C GLY A 288 -7.19 -9.58 -5.27
N LEU A 289 -6.63 -8.41 -4.99
CA LEU A 289 -7.22 -7.11 -5.28
C LEU A 289 -6.13 -6.20 -5.82
N VAL A 290 -6.41 -5.53 -6.93
CA VAL A 290 -5.56 -4.47 -7.49
C VAL A 290 -6.39 -3.21 -7.65
N ALA A 291 -5.74 -2.05 -7.62
CA ALA A 291 -6.40 -0.76 -7.82
C ALA A 291 -5.65 0.07 -8.87
N PRO A 292 -5.65 -0.37 -10.16
CA PRO A 292 -4.97 0.34 -11.22
C PRO A 292 -5.61 1.69 -11.51
N ALA A 293 -4.81 2.66 -11.96
CA ALA A 293 -5.23 4.00 -12.32
C ALA A 293 -5.92 4.05 -13.68
N LEU A 294 -7.07 4.69 -13.72
CA LEU A 294 -7.60 5.30 -14.93
C LEU A 294 -7.07 6.74 -14.96
N HIS A 295 -6.14 7.00 -15.87
CA HIS A 295 -5.46 8.30 -15.95
C HIS A 295 -6.42 9.40 -16.41
N ASP A 296 -6.21 10.62 -15.88
CA ASP A 296 -6.92 11.84 -16.25
C ASP A 296 -8.45 11.70 -16.24
N ALA A 297 -8.97 10.93 -15.27
CA ALA A 297 -10.36 10.53 -15.21
C ALA A 297 -11.35 11.71 -15.16
N ALA A 298 -10.92 12.85 -14.63
CA ALA A 298 -11.73 14.05 -14.59
C ALA A 298 -11.94 14.69 -15.98
N ASP A 299 -11.02 14.48 -16.92
CA ASP A 299 -11.05 15.09 -18.26
C ASP A 299 -11.74 14.19 -19.30
N LEU A 300 -11.95 12.90 -18.99
CA LEU A 300 -12.64 11.97 -19.88
C LEU A 300 -14.14 12.22 -19.91
N SER A 301 -14.78 12.01 -21.06
CA SER A 301 -16.25 11.88 -21.11
C SER A 301 -16.72 10.64 -20.33
N VAL A 302 -18.00 10.56 -19.96
CA VAL A 302 -18.53 9.35 -19.27
C VAL A 302 -18.36 8.10 -20.14
N GLU A 303 -18.52 8.24 -21.44
CA GLU A 303 -18.35 7.16 -22.44
C GLU A 303 -16.89 6.69 -22.50
N ASP A 304 -15.93 7.61 -22.59
CA ASP A 304 -14.51 7.29 -22.64
C ASP A 304 -14.03 6.70 -21.30
N LEU A 305 -14.50 7.24 -20.18
CA LEU A 305 -14.24 6.71 -18.86
C LEU A 305 -14.75 5.27 -18.74
N MET A 306 -15.97 4.99 -19.24
CA MET A 306 -16.54 3.64 -19.25
C MET A 306 -15.74 2.69 -20.14
N ALA A 307 -15.30 3.15 -21.31
CA ALA A 307 -14.47 2.36 -22.21
C ALA A 307 -13.12 2.03 -21.58
N GLY A 308 -12.44 3.04 -21.00
CA GLY A 308 -11.18 2.88 -20.26
C GLY A 308 -11.32 1.94 -19.06
N MET A 309 -12.40 2.06 -18.28
CA MET A 309 -12.67 1.15 -17.16
C MET A 309 -12.83 -0.30 -17.63
N ARG A 310 -13.55 -0.57 -18.73
CA ARG A 310 -13.72 -1.93 -19.28
C ARG A 310 -12.39 -2.54 -19.73
N ASP A 311 -11.59 -1.74 -20.44
CA ASP A 311 -10.25 -2.15 -20.88
C ASP A 311 -9.36 -2.46 -19.66
N LEU A 312 -9.32 -1.56 -18.70
CA LEU A 312 -8.55 -1.72 -17.46
C LEU A 312 -8.94 -2.99 -16.69
N VAL A 313 -10.25 -3.26 -16.53
CA VAL A 313 -10.76 -4.50 -15.91
C VAL A 313 -10.33 -5.74 -16.69
N THR A 314 -10.37 -5.68 -18.01
CA THR A 314 -9.97 -6.80 -18.88
C THR A 314 -8.49 -7.10 -18.75
N ARG A 315 -7.64 -6.06 -18.79
CA ARG A 315 -6.18 -6.19 -18.63
C ARG A 315 -5.80 -6.62 -17.21
N ALA A 316 -6.44 -6.09 -16.19
CA ALA A 316 -6.23 -6.54 -14.82
C ALA A 316 -6.51 -8.04 -14.64
N ARG A 317 -7.63 -8.54 -15.20
CA ARG A 317 -8.01 -9.96 -15.10
C ARG A 317 -7.13 -10.90 -15.92
N THR A 318 -6.46 -10.39 -16.95
CA THR A 318 -5.51 -11.15 -17.80
C THR A 318 -4.05 -10.97 -17.36
N GLY A 319 -3.79 -10.16 -16.33
CA GLY A 319 -2.44 -9.91 -15.81
C GLY A 319 -1.59 -9.01 -16.72
N ARG A 320 -2.21 -8.13 -17.51
CA ARG A 320 -1.55 -7.21 -18.45
C ARG A 320 -1.75 -5.75 -18.06
N LEU A 321 -1.48 -5.44 -16.80
CA LEU A 321 -1.48 -4.05 -16.33
C LEU A 321 -0.13 -3.41 -16.63
N ARG A 322 -0.16 -2.12 -16.92
CA ARG A 322 1.04 -1.30 -17.10
C ARG A 322 1.61 -0.87 -15.75
N GLY A 323 2.92 -0.62 -15.70
CA GLY A 323 3.57 -0.15 -14.49
C GLY A 323 2.98 1.16 -13.97
N THR A 324 2.75 2.14 -14.86
CA THR A 324 2.13 3.42 -14.54
C THR A 324 0.71 3.29 -13.98
N GLU A 325 -0.06 2.32 -14.47
CA GLU A 325 -1.41 2.09 -13.92
C GLU A 325 -1.38 1.58 -12.47
N LEU A 326 -0.31 0.93 -12.05
CA LEU A 326 -0.16 0.46 -10.67
C LEU A 326 0.48 1.50 -9.73
N SER A 327 1.33 2.39 -10.26
CA SER A 327 2.07 3.39 -9.47
C SER A 327 1.33 4.71 -9.31
N ASP A 328 0.51 5.10 -10.27
CA ASP A 328 0.01 6.47 -10.42
C ASP A 328 -1.33 6.81 -9.74
N PRO A 329 -2.13 5.87 -9.17
CA PRO A 329 -3.41 6.24 -8.58
C PRO A 329 -3.26 7.31 -7.51
N THR A 330 -3.97 8.45 -7.65
CA THR A 330 -3.92 9.59 -6.73
C THR A 330 -5.04 9.57 -5.68
N ILE A 331 -6.13 8.88 -5.99
CA ILE A 331 -7.27 8.56 -5.12
C ILE A 331 -7.88 7.24 -5.59
N THR A 332 -8.42 6.43 -4.69
CA THR A 332 -8.98 5.11 -5.06
C THR A 332 -10.49 5.07 -4.84
N VAL A 333 -11.20 4.38 -5.74
CA VAL A 333 -12.62 4.04 -5.60
C VAL A 333 -12.80 2.53 -5.50
N THR A 334 -13.61 2.10 -4.56
CA THR A 334 -14.09 0.72 -4.45
C THR A 334 -15.60 0.64 -4.60
N ASN A 335 -16.07 -0.27 -5.43
CA ASN A 335 -17.50 -0.52 -5.62
C ASN A 335 -17.78 -2.01 -5.35
N LEU A 336 -18.51 -2.31 -4.29
CA LEU A 336 -18.95 -3.66 -3.94
C LEU A 336 -20.45 -3.86 -4.17
N GLY A 337 -21.09 -2.94 -4.86
CA GLY A 337 -22.53 -3.02 -5.17
C GLY A 337 -22.90 -4.27 -5.97
N GLU A 338 -22.09 -4.64 -6.95
CA GLU A 338 -22.29 -5.87 -7.75
C GLU A 338 -22.16 -7.15 -6.91
N GLN A 339 -21.48 -7.09 -5.77
CA GLN A 339 -21.34 -8.18 -4.82
C GLN A 339 -22.49 -8.22 -3.79
N GLY A 340 -23.46 -7.31 -3.90
CA GLY A 340 -24.62 -7.24 -3.02
C GLY A 340 -24.38 -6.53 -1.68
N VAL A 341 -23.22 -5.89 -1.50
CA VAL A 341 -22.88 -5.17 -0.26
C VAL A 341 -23.50 -3.77 -0.28
N GLU A 342 -24.24 -3.40 0.77
CA GLU A 342 -24.92 -2.10 0.86
C GLU A 342 -23.98 -0.96 1.26
N THR A 343 -22.95 -1.25 2.05
CA THR A 343 -22.01 -0.24 2.55
C THR A 343 -20.61 -0.84 2.60
N VAL A 344 -19.62 -0.14 2.07
CA VAL A 344 -18.21 -0.53 2.13
C VAL A 344 -17.38 0.62 2.69
N TYR A 345 -16.61 0.35 3.74
CA TYR A 345 -15.59 1.26 4.24
C TYR A 345 -14.22 0.69 3.88
N GLY A 346 -13.56 1.32 2.94
CA GLY A 346 -12.28 0.86 2.44
C GLY A 346 -11.12 1.18 3.39
N VAL A 347 -9.98 0.57 3.11
CA VAL A 347 -8.69 0.87 3.74
C VAL A 347 -7.86 1.63 2.71
N ILE A 348 -7.37 2.81 3.07
CA ILE A 348 -6.60 3.67 2.16
C ILE A 348 -5.33 2.94 1.70
N TYR A 349 -4.99 3.07 0.43
CA TYR A 349 -3.75 2.56 -0.14
C TYR A 349 -2.62 3.57 0.09
N PRO A 350 -1.67 3.31 1.01
CA PRO A 350 -0.53 4.20 1.18
C PRO A 350 0.26 4.34 -0.14
N PRO A 351 0.74 5.54 -0.48
CA PRO A 351 0.72 6.80 0.28
C PRO A 351 -0.52 7.70 0.03
N GLN A 352 -1.57 7.24 -0.67
CA GLN A 352 -2.79 8.02 -0.90
C GLN A 352 -3.43 8.49 0.41
N VAL A 353 -4.26 9.55 0.33
CA VAL A 353 -4.92 10.15 1.50
C VAL A 353 -6.43 9.90 1.57
N ALA A 354 -7.03 9.34 0.51
CA ALA A 354 -8.47 9.11 0.47
C ALA A 354 -8.85 7.84 -0.34
N LEU A 355 -9.96 7.23 0.08
CA LEU A 355 -10.61 6.15 -0.63
C LEU A 355 -12.13 6.34 -0.54
N VAL A 356 -12.80 6.28 -1.69
CA VAL A 356 -14.26 6.37 -1.82
C VAL A 356 -14.87 5.00 -2.00
N GLY A 357 -15.96 4.71 -1.31
CA GLY A 357 -16.68 3.45 -1.42
C GLY A 357 -18.13 3.65 -1.87
N PHE A 358 -18.58 2.81 -2.81
CA PHE A 358 -19.97 2.73 -3.23
C PHE A 358 -20.54 1.36 -2.89
N GLY A 359 -21.72 1.39 -2.24
CA GLY A 359 -22.53 0.22 -2.01
C GLY A 359 -23.43 -0.11 -3.20
N ARG A 360 -24.23 -1.18 -3.06
CA ARG A 360 -25.21 -1.54 -4.08
C ARG A 360 -26.32 -0.49 -4.18
N VAL A 361 -26.82 -0.31 -5.38
CA VAL A 361 -28.07 0.44 -5.61
C VAL A 361 -29.24 -0.42 -5.15
N VAL A 362 -30.05 0.12 -4.24
CA VAL A 362 -31.22 -0.56 -3.69
C VAL A 362 -32.43 0.35 -3.75
N GLU A 363 -33.60 -0.22 -4.03
CA GLU A 363 -34.85 0.52 -3.92
C GLU A 363 -35.27 0.64 -2.44
N ARG A 364 -35.47 1.86 -1.98
CA ARG A 364 -35.94 2.14 -0.60
C ARG A 364 -37.05 3.17 -0.58
N PRO A 365 -37.96 3.09 0.44
CA PRO A 365 -38.83 4.21 0.75
C PRO A 365 -38.02 5.46 1.04
N TRP A 366 -38.29 6.54 0.33
CA TRP A 366 -37.56 7.80 0.43
C TRP A 366 -38.50 8.98 0.44
N ALA A 367 -38.25 9.95 1.30
CA ALA A 367 -39.06 11.16 1.37
C ALA A 367 -38.49 12.23 0.45
N VAL A 368 -39.30 12.71 -0.51
CA VAL A 368 -38.97 13.79 -1.42
C VAL A 368 -40.17 14.74 -1.47
N ASP A 369 -39.93 16.02 -1.23
CA ASP A 369 -40.98 17.08 -1.25
C ASP A 369 -42.22 16.77 -0.37
N GLY A 370 -41.97 16.13 0.78
CA GLY A 370 -43.04 15.75 1.73
C GLY A 370 -43.83 14.50 1.35
N LEU A 371 -43.49 13.83 0.25
CA LEU A 371 -44.09 12.57 -0.19
C LEU A 371 -43.13 11.40 0.02
N ILE A 372 -43.68 10.22 0.25
CA ILE A 372 -42.91 8.99 0.31
C ILE A 372 -43.05 8.27 -1.02
N GLY A 373 -41.92 7.99 -1.66
CA GLY A 373 -41.82 7.20 -2.88
C GLY A 373 -40.74 6.10 -2.76
N VAL A 374 -40.69 5.19 -3.73
CA VAL A 374 -39.63 4.24 -3.87
C VAL A 374 -38.53 4.88 -4.73
N ARG A 375 -37.29 4.90 -4.24
CA ARG A 375 -36.15 5.51 -4.92
C ARG A 375 -34.95 4.55 -4.96
N PRO A 376 -34.21 4.52 -6.08
CA PRO A 376 -32.92 3.85 -6.12
C PRO A 376 -31.90 4.68 -5.34
N VAL A 377 -31.37 4.12 -4.27
CA VAL A 377 -30.37 4.80 -3.43
C VAL A 377 -29.10 3.96 -3.31
N THR A 378 -27.97 4.62 -3.10
CA THR A 378 -26.69 3.96 -2.76
C THR A 378 -26.09 4.60 -1.53
N THR A 379 -25.29 3.84 -0.78
CA THR A 379 -24.46 4.41 0.28
C THR A 379 -23.10 4.78 -0.29
N LEU A 380 -22.77 6.04 -0.22
CA LEU A 380 -21.48 6.63 -0.54
C LEU A 380 -20.66 6.76 0.75
N THR A 381 -19.43 6.28 0.77
CA THR A 381 -18.53 6.33 1.92
C THR A 381 -17.20 6.97 1.57
N LEU A 382 -16.55 7.53 2.56
CA LEU A 382 -15.21 8.06 2.49
C LEU A 382 -14.36 7.47 3.64
N ALA A 383 -13.19 6.97 3.31
CA ALA A 383 -12.09 6.79 4.23
C ALA A 383 -11.06 7.90 3.94
N GLY A 384 -10.81 8.77 4.89
CA GLY A 384 -9.87 9.90 4.74
C GLY A 384 -8.72 9.81 5.75
N ASP A 385 -7.54 10.30 5.36
CA ASP A 385 -6.39 10.45 6.24
C ASP A 385 -6.50 11.73 7.04
N HIS A 386 -6.64 11.62 8.38
CA HIS A 386 -6.83 12.77 9.27
C HIS A 386 -5.57 13.64 9.41
N ARG A 387 -4.46 13.25 8.83
CA ARG A 387 -3.24 14.08 8.73
C ARG A 387 -3.32 15.08 7.57
N ALA A 388 -4.02 14.71 6.50
CA ALA A 388 -4.17 15.52 5.29
C ALA A 388 -5.47 16.32 5.26
N THR A 389 -6.56 15.75 5.80
CA THR A 389 -7.91 16.33 5.74
C THR A 389 -8.67 16.09 7.05
N ASP A 390 -9.86 16.69 7.16
CA ASP A 390 -10.75 16.59 8.31
C ASP A 390 -12.20 16.23 7.90
N GLY A 391 -13.04 16.04 8.90
CA GLY A 391 -14.45 15.70 8.70
C GLY A 391 -15.22 16.77 7.92
N PHE A 392 -14.86 18.06 8.02
CA PHE A 392 -15.52 19.14 7.29
C PHE A 392 -15.18 19.05 5.79
N THR A 393 -13.91 18.90 5.45
CA THR A 393 -13.46 18.74 4.07
C THR A 393 -14.05 17.47 3.45
N GLY A 394 -14.04 16.35 4.22
CA GLY A 394 -14.63 15.10 3.78
C GLY A 394 -16.14 15.18 3.53
N ALA A 395 -16.89 15.86 4.40
CA ALA A 395 -18.33 16.05 4.23
C ALA A 395 -18.67 16.89 2.97
N ARG A 396 -17.91 17.95 2.71
CA ARG A 396 -18.06 18.74 1.48
C ARG A 396 -17.74 17.93 0.22
N PHE A 397 -16.70 17.10 0.28
CA PHE A 397 -16.32 16.22 -0.81
C PHE A 397 -17.44 15.22 -1.14
N LEU A 398 -18.04 14.57 -0.13
CA LEU A 398 -19.18 13.67 -0.33
C LEU A 398 -20.41 14.42 -0.89
N ALA A 399 -20.69 15.61 -0.38
CA ALA A 399 -21.80 16.44 -0.87
C ALA A 399 -21.59 16.88 -2.34
N ASP A 400 -20.35 17.16 -2.77
CA ASP A 400 -20.05 17.48 -4.16
C ASP A 400 -20.26 16.27 -5.08
N ILE A 401 -19.85 15.07 -4.67
CA ILE A 401 -20.14 13.82 -5.41
C ILE A 401 -21.65 13.61 -5.54
N GLU A 402 -22.40 13.77 -4.44
CA GLU A 402 -23.85 13.66 -4.45
C GLU A 402 -24.48 14.67 -5.40
N GLN A 403 -24.10 15.95 -5.31
CA GLN A 403 -24.62 17.01 -6.17
C GLN A 403 -24.40 16.72 -7.66
N ARG A 404 -23.21 16.25 -8.03
CA ARG A 404 -22.90 15.86 -9.42
C ARG A 404 -23.77 14.70 -9.90
N LEU A 405 -24.09 13.74 -9.05
CA LEU A 405 -25.02 12.65 -9.38
C LEU A 405 -26.47 13.12 -9.51
N GLN A 406 -26.84 14.32 -8.96
CA GLN A 406 -28.11 14.96 -9.23
C GLN A 406 -28.16 15.75 -10.57
N HIS A 407 -26.98 15.98 -11.19
CA HIS A 407 -26.83 16.68 -12.47
C HIS A 407 -25.99 15.82 -13.44
N PRO A 408 -26.44 14.59 -13.79
CA PRO A 408 -25.67 13.65 -14.60
C PRO A 408 -25.39 14.16 -16.02
N GLU A 409 -26.13 15.13 -16.50
CA GLU A 409 -25.92 15.82 -17.78
C GLU A 409 -24.66 16.68 -17.81
N GLU A 410 -24.08 17.02 -16.65
CA GLU A 410 -22.87 17.83 -16.50
C GLU A 410 -21.61 16.98 -16.27
N LEU A 411 -21.74 15.65 -16.24
CA LEU A 411 -20.63 14.71 -16.01
C LEU A 411 -19.73 14.51 -17.23
#